data_9ea1d81b80b47078df5e70c8a09f1a6c
#
_entry.id   9ea1d81b80b47078df5e70c8a09f1a6c
#
_cell.length_a   1.000
_cell.length_b   1.000
_cell.length_c   1.000
_cell.angle_alpha   90.00
_cell.angle_beta   90.00
_cell.angle_gamma   90.00
#
_symmetry.space_group_name_H-M   'P 1'
#
loop_
_entity.id
_entity.type
_entity.pdbx_description
1 polymer ?
#
loop_
_entity_poly.entity_id
_entity_poly.type
_entity_poly.pdbx_seq_one_letter_code
_entity_poly.pdbx_strand_id
1 'polypeptide(L)'
;MTETQPYEPTFMPVGVLTAALQELTPREERDADPDLAIEQWLTFARDLGADCIELSAALHPSLADVPAEAMLDPVANTLDLRDSFTEERAKRVTAAIDETGVAIADVAYFDDLLHEDPAIRRKKHDFMVRVMDTAVLLGVSAVTGFVGRNQSRSMDQNLIDFEEGFVPLLQAAKDRGLSFRVEQCPMPGWTPGDNFHNNIAYTPAMWIALHRISERHGVGDQFRIHYDPSHSILMGQDTRSMFQYLADEGYNFLISGMHVKGQVVDPRGVSAWGYGGQTVQRGDWDGDQVSDDPANLANAWKKQTVLCEHELPGTARHDPLAYLQNRTVDWLDHQLAARELLDVDVATMPLIVEHEYPAARVQDKDLLLPILSGSIDFTRHIDRAAAAMYALQHEVLAAQGIPVQGVGRQPFRS
;
A
#
# COMPACT_ATOMS: atom_id res chain seq x y z
N MET A 1 -41.68 -15.64 -9.69
CA MET A 1 -40.31 -16.06 -9.45
C MET A 1 -39.49 -15.23 -10.42
N THR A 2 -38.81 -14.21 -9.95
CA THR A 2 -37.83 -13.46 -10.75
C THR A 2 -36.66 -14.40 -10.98
N GLU A 3 -36.38 -14.73 -12.23
CA GLU A 3 -35.16 -15.44 -12.61
C GLU A 3 -33.99 -14.64 -12.03
N THR A 4 -33.34 -15.16 -11.04
CA THR A 4 -32.06 -14.62 -10.57
C THR A 4 -31.06 -14.86 -11.70
N GLN A 5 -30.56 -13.81 -12.31
CA GLN A 5 -29.45 -13.96 -13.25
C GLN A 5 -28.28 -14.63 -12.54
N PRO A 6 -27.63 -15.61 -13.18
CA PRO A 6 -26.45 -16.24 -12.61
C PRO A 6 -25.39 -15.15 -12.32
N TYR A 7 -24.72 -15.29 -11.18
CA TYR A 7 -23.60 -14.42 -10.84
C TYR A 7 -22.43 -14.70 -11.80
N GLU A 8 -22.01 -13.69 -12.53
CA GLU A 8 -20.81 -13.79 -13.34
C GLU A 8 -19.60 -13.32 -12.48
N PRO A 9 -18.60 -14.19 -12.30
CA PRO A 9 -17.43 -13.84 -11.53
C PRO A 9 -16.68 -12.67 -12.19
N THR A 10 -16.39 -11.64 -11.42
CA THR A 10 -15.48 -10.55 -11.79
C THR A 10 -14.16 -10.70 -11.07
N PHE A 11 -13.08 -10.19 -11.67
CA PHE A 11 -11.72 -10.36 -11.18
C PHE A 11 -11.10 -9.01 -10.88
N MET A 12 -10.26 -9.00 -9.86
CA MET A 12 -9.47 -7.82 -9.49
C MET A 12 -8.28 -7.68 -10.44
N PRO A 13 -7.92 -6.46 -10.90
CA PRO A 13 -6.67 -6.25 -11.61
C PRO A 13 -5.48 -6.58 -10.70
N VAL A 14 -4.49 -7.30 -11.23
CA VAL A 14 -3.27 -7.64 -10.49
C VAL A 14 -2.12 -6.83 -11.03
N GLY A 15 -1.49 -6.07 -10.14
CA GLY A 15 -0.40 -5.17 -10.48
C GLY A 15 0.86 -5.38 -9.65
N VAL A 16 1.83 -4.53 -9.89
CA VAL A 16 3.09 -4.48 -9.14
C VAL A 16 3.43 -3.03 -8.76
N LEU A 17 3.87 -2.84 -7.53
CA LEU A 17 4.45 -1.57 -7.08
C LEU A 17 5.82 -1.37 -7.75
N THR A 18 6.07 -0.21 -8.35
CA THR A 18 7.34 0.03 -9.05
C THR A 18 8.56 -0.07 -8.14
N ALA A 19 8.40 0.21 -6.86
CA ALA A 19 9.44 0.00 -5.86
C ALA A 19 9.89 -1.48 -5.77
N ALA A 20 8.99 -2.44 -6.01
CA ALA A 20 9.32 -3.86 -6.04
C ALA A 20 10.25 -4.26 -7.21
N LEU A 21 10.35 -3.44 -8.24
CA LEU A 21 11.27 -3.64 -9.35
C LEU A 21 12.73 -3.34 -8.97
N GLN A 22 12.97 -2.82 -7.79
CA GLN A 22 14.30 -2.56 -7.22
C GLN A 22 15.21 -1.75 -8.17
N GLU A 23 16.48 -2.15 -8.31
CA GLU A 23 17.46 -1.47 -9.16
C GLU A 23 17.51 -2.02 -10.60
N LEU A 24 16.40 -2.61 -11.10
CA LEU A 24 16.34 -3.05 -12.51
C LEU A 24 16.46 -1.88 -13.50
N THR A 25 16.09 -0.68 -13.06
CA THR A 25 16.39 0.57 -13.77
C THR A 25 17.35 1.39 -12.90
N PRO A 26 18.65 1.44 -13.23
CA PRO A 26 19.64 2.16 -12.44
C PRO A 26 19.30 3.64 -12.26
N ARG A 27 19.70 4.19 -11.11
CA ARG A 27 19.40 5.58 -10.77
C ARG A 27 19.92 6.58 -11.81
N GLU A 28 21.10 6.34 -12.36
CA GLU A 28 21.69 7.20 -13.39
C GLU A 28 20.83 7.27 -14.66
N GLU A 29 20.22 6.15 -15.05
CA GLU A 29 19.32 6.09 -16.20
C GLU A 29 18.01 6.83 -15.90
N ARG A 30 17.45 6.65 -14.70
CA ARG A 30 16.23 7.35 -14.25
C ARG A 30 16.43 8.86 -14.16
N ASP A 31 17.59 9.28 -13.63
CA ASP A 31 17.92 10.70 -13.51
C ASP A 31 18.19 11.36 -14.87
N ALA A 32 18.67 10.60 -15.86
CA ALA A 32 18.94 11.08 -17.21
C ALA A 32 17.65 11.20 -18.05
N ASP A 33 16.73 10.26 -17.95
CA ASP A 33 15.44 10.25 -18.65
C ASP A 33 14.36 9.58 -17.77
N PRO A 34 13.68 10.36 -16.92
CA PRO A 34 12.66 9.82 -16.02
C PRO A 34 11.47 9.17 -16.74
N ASP A 35 11.15 9.62 -17.94
CA ASP A 35 10.02 9.08 -18.70
C ASP A 35 10.38 7.74 -19.34
N LEU A 36 11.63 7.55 -19.76
CA LEU A 36 12.14 6.24 -20.19
C LEU A 36 12.08 5.22 -19.05
N ALA A 37 12.34 5.65 -17.81
CA ALA A 37 12.21 4.77 -16.66
C ALA A 37 10.77 4.23 -16.53
N ILE A 38 9.76 5.11 -16.68
CA ILE A 38 8.33 4.67 -16.62
C ILE A 38 8.02 3.70 -17.78
N GLU A 39 8.50 3.96 -18.98
CA GLU A 39 8.34 3.07 -20.13
C GLU A 39 8.95 1.67 -19.85
N GLN A 40 10.12 1.63 -19.20
CA GLN A 40 10.76 0.39 -18.79
C GLN A 40 9.93 -0.34 -17.72
N TRP A 41 9.38 0.37 -16.73
CA TRP A 41 8.57 -0.26 -15.69
C TRP A 41 7.27 -0.84 -16.24
N LEU A 42 6.61 -0.15 -17.17
CA LEU A 42 5.46 -0.68 -17.90
C LEU A 42 5.82 -1.93 -18.71
N THR A 43 7.00 -1.92 -19.36
CA THR A 43 7.51 -3.08 -20.08
C THR A 43 7.78 -4.26 -19.17
N PHE A 44 8.43 -4.04 -18.02
CA PHE A 44 8.64 -5.09 -17.02
C PHE A 44 7.31 -5.64 -16.51
N ALA A 45 6.36 -4.78 -16.17
CA ALA A 45 5.05 -5.20 -15.70
C ALA A 45 4.29 -6.06 -16.72
N ARG A 46 4.31 -5.66 -18.00
CA ARG A 46 3.78 -6.50 -19.10
C ARG A 46 4.44 -7.87 -19.15
N ASP A 47 5.77 -7.90 -19.10
CA ASP A 47 6.54 -9.16 -19.19
C ASP A 47 6.34 -10.06 -17.96
N LEU A 48 6.01 -9.47 -16.81
CA LEU A 48 5.58 -10.16 -15.60
C LEU A 48 4.13 -10.68 -15.69
N GLY A 49 3.35 -10.23 -16.66
CA GLY A 49 1.93 -10.54 -16.79
C GLY A 49 1.02 -9.70 -15.90
N ALA A 50 1.47 -8.56 -15.43
CA ALA A 50 0.65 -7.64 -14.63
C ALA A 50 -0.37 -6.87 -15.48
N ASP A 51 -1.51 -6.55 -14.90
CA ASP A 51 -2.56 -5.73 -15.53
C ASP A 51 -2.30 -4.22 -15.31
N CYS A 52 -1.60 -3.89 -14.23
CA CYS A 52 -1.30 -2.49 -13.87
C CYS A 52 0.00 -2.36 -13.06
N ILE A 53 0.42 -1.10 -12.87
CA ILE A 53 1.47 -0.73 -11.91
C ILE A 53 0.91 0.29 -10.90
N GLU A 54 1.41 0.24 -9.68
CA GLU A 54 1.36 1.36 -8.75
C GLU A 54 2.67 2.14 -8.90
N LEU A 55 2.55 3.40 -9.32
CA LEU A 55 3.69 4.23 -9.66
C LEU A 55 4.18 4.99 -8.43
N SER A 56 5.26 4.53 -7.83
CA SER A 56 5.84 5.16 -6.65
C SER A 56 6.55 6.47 -6.99
N ALA A 57 6.38 7.48 -6.16
CA ALA A 57 7.10 8.75 -6.20
C ALA A 57 7.80 9.01 -4.87
N ALA A 58 8.94 9.66 -4.88
CA ALA A 58 9.64 10.07 -3.67
C ALA A 58 10.16 11.50 -3.77
N LEU A 59 10.17 12.20 -2.64
CA LEU A 59 10.71 13.55 -2.56
C LEU A 59 12.23 13.50 -2.77
N HIS A 60 12.67 14.06 -3.88
CA HIS A 60 14.10 14.07 -4.19
C HIS A 60 14.87 15.06 -3.29
N PRO A 61 16.04 14.71 -2.77
CA PRO A 61 16.81 15.58 -1.88
C PRO A 61 17.07 16.99 -2.42
N SER A 62 17.19 17.12 -3.74
CA SER A 62 17.40 18.45 -4.37
C SER A 62 16.18 19.37 -4.34
N LEU A 63 14.99 18.86 -4.05
CA LEU A 63 13.75 19.65 -4.00
C LEU A 63 13.52 20.33 -2.65
N ALA A 64 14.25 19.85 -1.67
CA ALA A 64 13.92 20.32 -0.37
C ALA A 64 15.16 20.43 0.45
N ASP A 65 15.61 21.34 1.10
CA ASP A 65 16.47 21.28 2.29
C ASP A 65 15.81 20.42 3.39
N VAL A 66 15.34 19.23 3.04
CA VAL A 66 14.79 18.24 3.96
C VAL A 66 15.93 17.34 4.33
N PRO A 67 16.25 17.20 5.62
CA PRO A 67 17.27 16.26 6.07
C PRO A 67 16.95 14.85 5.58
N ALA A 68 17.98 14.10 5.24
CA ALA A 68 17.81 12.71 4.76
C ALA A 68 17.00 11.84 5.77
N GLU A 69 17.17 12.14 7.05
CA GLU A 69 16.48 11.45 8.15
C GLU A 69 14.98 11.73 8.20
N ALA A 70 14.54 12.83 7.59
CA ALA A 70 13.13 13.19 7.51
C ALA A 70 12.48 12.70 6.20
N MET A 71 13.24 12.03 5.35
CA MET A 71 12.75 11.43 4.11
C MET A 71 12.50 9.94 4.34
N LEU A 72 11.29 9.51 4.05
CA LEU A 72 10.86 8.12 4.36
C LEU A 72 11.07 7.21 3.20
N ASP A 73 11.63 7.35 2.19
CA ASP A 73 11.92 6.26 1.26
C ASP A 73 13.07 6.57 0.31
N PRO A 74 14.23 5.98 0.55
CA PRO A 74 15.29 5.95 -0.43
C PRO A 74 15.06 4.88 -1.50
N VAL A 75 13.86 4.31 -1.63
CA VAL A 75 13.63 3.14 -2.47
C VAL A 75 13.89 3.46 -3.92
N ALA A 76 14.48 2.51 -4.57
CA ALA A 76 14.67 2.43 -6.00
C ALA A 76 13.35 2.56 -6.77
N ASN A 77 13.41 3.02 -7.99
CA ASN A 77 12.27 3.09 -8.93
C ASN A 77 11.13 4.00 -8.49
N THR A 78 11.47 5.16 -8.00
CA THR A 78 10.52 6.23 -7.75
C THR A 78 10.50 7.22 -8.90
N LEU A 79 9.29 7.71 -9.21
CA LEU A 79 9.07 8.72 -10.23
C LEU A 79 9.81 10.01 -9.85
N ASP A 80 10.62 10.51 -10.77
CA ASP A 80 11.30 11.79 -10.60
C ASP A 80 10.36 12.96 -10.94
N LEU A 81 10.01 13.73 -9.92
CA LEU A 81 9.18 14.93 -10.01
C LEU A 81 9.97 16.19 -9.62
N ARG A 82 11.31 16.20 -9.80
CA ARG A 82 12.12 17.43 -9.64
C ARG A 82 11.60 18.52 -10.54
N ASP A 83 11.33 18.19 -11.79
CA ASP A 83 10.63 19.06 -12.73
C ASP A 83 9.14 18.73 -12.78
N SER A 84 8.32 19.69 -13.12
CA SER A 84 6.89 19.50 -13.29
C SER A 84 6.59 18.43 -14.32
N PHE A 85 5.67 17.54 -14.03
CA PHE A 85 5.15 16.60 -15.00
C PHE A 85 4.27 17.36 -15.99
N THR A 86 4.61 17.31 -17.28
CA THR A 86 3.93 18.10 -18.32
C THR A 86 3.00 17.24 -19.15
N GLU A 87 2.09 17.89 -19.90
CA GLU A 87 1.25 17.19 -20.88
C GLU A 87 2.06 16.44 -21.95
N GLU A 88 3.24 16.92 -22.30
CA GLU A 88 4.12 16.24 -23.25
C GLU A 88 4.67 14.94 -22.67
N ARG A 89 5.12 14.99 -21.42
CA ARG A 89 5.54 13.80 -20.67
C ARG A 89 4.38 12.81 -20.52
N ALA A 90 3.18 13.29 -20.15
CA ALA A 90 2.00 12.46 -20.04
C ALA A 90 1.65 11.75 -21.36
N LYS A 91 1.74 12.42 -22.50
CA LYS A 91 1.50 11.81 -23.81
C LYS A 91 2.48 10.68 -24.11
N ARG A 92 3.76 10.85 -23.75
CA ARG A 92 4.78 9.82 -23.93
C ARG A 92 4.44 8.58 -23.07
N VAL A 93 4.12 8.79 -21.81
CA VAL A 93 3.74 7.67 -20.90
C VAL A 93 2.45 6.99 -21.34
N THR A 94 1.44 7.77 -21.79
CA THR A 94 0.19 7.20 -22.32
C THR A 94 0.45 6.34 -23.56
N ALA A 95 1.37 6.73 -24.44
CA ALA A 95 1.74 5.90 -25.59
C ALA A 95 2.37 4.57 -25.15
N ALA A 96 3.17 4.57 -24.09
CA ALA A 96 3.72 3.32 -23.53
C ALA A 96 2.65 2.45 -22.85
N ILE A 97 1.65 3.06 -22.20
CA ILE A 97 0.48 2.34 -21.67
C ILE A 97 -0.28 1.67 -22.83
N ASP A 98 -0.53 2.37 -23.92
CA ASP A 98 -1.23 1.84 -25.10
C ASP A 98 -0.43 0.70 -25.76
N GLU A 99 0.90 0.81 -25.81
CA GLU A 99 1.79 -0.21 -26.39
C GLU A 99 1.86 -1.47 -25.50
N THR A 100 1.96 -1.31 -24.20
CA THR A 100 2.13 -2.42 -23.25
C THR A 100 0.80 -3.07 -22.86
N GLY A 101 -0.30 -2.31 -22.88
CA GLY A 101 -1.58 -2.72 -22.33
C GLY A 101 -1.62 -2.74 -20.80
N VAL A 102 -0.59 -2.19 -20.13
CA VAL A 102 -0.50 -2.11 -18.67
C VAL A 102 -0.98 -0.74 -18.21
N ALA A 103 -1.96 -0.71 -17.31
CA ALA A 103 -2.49 0.54 -16.75
C ALA A 103 -1.65 1.06 -15.58
N ILE A 104 -1.85 2.32 -15.21
CA ILE A 104 -1.39 2.85 -13.92
C ILE A 104 -2.60 2.86 -12.97
N ALA A 105 -2.52 2.13 -11.87
CA ALA A 105 -3.60 2.00 -10.88
C ALA A 105 -3.74 3.24 -10.01
N ASP A 106 -2.61 3.78 -9.58
CA ASP A 106 -2.48 5.02 -8.82
C ASP A 106 -1.04 5.53 -8.84
N VAL A 107 -0.84 6.74 -8.29
CA VAL A 107 0.49 7.31 -8.06
C VAL A 107 0.68 7.43 -6.56
N ALA A 108 1.70 6.76 -6.03
CA ALA A 108 1.94 6.65 -4.61
C ALA A 108 3.07 7.56 -4.13
N TYR A 109 2.86 8.17 -2.97
CA TYR A 109 3.89 8.87 -2.21
C TYR A 109 3.77 8.50 -0.73
N PHE A 110 4.64 7.60 -0.30
CA PHE A 110 4.66 7.07 1.06
C PHE A 110 5.58 7.92 1.93
N ASP A 111 5.00 8.85 2.68
CA ASP A 111 5.75 9.72 3.58
C ASP A 111 4.90 10.19 4.77
N ASP A 112 5.56 10.70 5.83
CA ASP A 112 4.90 11.29 6.99
C ASP A 112 4.37 12.69 6.65
N LEU A 113 3.07 12.78 6.35
CA LEU A 113 2.39 14.03 6.00
C LEU A 113 1.93 14.83 7.23
N LEU A 114 2.11 14.28 8.44
CA LEU A 114 1.90 14.99 9.70
C LEU A 114 3.21 15.29 10.43
N HIS A 115 4.32 15.33 9.71
CA HIS A 115 5.65 15.59 10.27
C HIS A 115 5.64 16.74 11.28
N GLU A 116 6.33 16.59 12.42
CA GLU A 116 6.30 17.55 13.53
C GLU A 116 6.83 18.93 13.15
N ASP A 117 7.85 19.01 12.28
CA ASP A 117 8.35 20.28 11.74
C ASP A 117 7.40 20.82 10.67
N PRO A 118 6.76 22.01 10.91
CA PRO A 118 5.82 22.58 9.95
C PRO A 118 6.45 22.96 8.60
N ALA A 119 7.74 23.24 8.55
CA ALA A 119 8.40 23.60 7.30
C ALA A 119 8.64 22.35 6.45
N ILE A 120 9.07 21.25 7.06
CA ILE A 120 9.21 19.94 6.41
C ILE A 120 7.84 19.44 5.97
N ARG A 121 6.84 19.47 6.85
CA ARG A 121 5.46 19.08 6.53
C ARG A 121 4.92 19.83 5.31
N ARG A 122 5.13 21.13 5.21
CA ARG A 122 4.69 21.93 4.06
C ARG A 122 5.33 21.44 2.75
N LYS A 123 6.64 21.18 2.75
CA LYS A 123 7.34 20.66 1.57
C LYS A 123 6.79 19.30 1.12
N LYS A 124 6.49 18.42 2.07
CA LYS A 124 5.86 17.12 1.79
C LYS A 124 4.45 17.29 1.21
N HIS A 125 3.67 18.24 1.74
CA HIS A 125 2.35 18.57 1.19
C HIS A 125 2.45 19.15 -0.23
N ASP A 126 3.36 20.08 -0.47
CA ASP A 126 3.59 20.65 -1.79
C ASP A 126 4.00 19.57 -2.81
N PHE A 127 4.78 18.59 -2.35
CA PHE A 127 5.16 17.45 -3.19
C PHE A 127 3.97 16.51 -3.45
N MET A 128 3.15 16.20 -2.42
CA MET A 128 1.93 15.39 -2.62
C MET A 128 0.95 16.05 -3.60
N VAL A 129 0.81 17.38 -3.56
CA VAL A 129 0.01 18.10 -4.57
C VAL A 129 0.58 17.92 -5.96
N ARG A 130 1.91 17.94 -6.12
CA ARG A 130 2.57 17.64 -7.41
C ARG A 130 2.32 16.20 -7.88
N VAL A 131 2.31 15.24 -6.96
CA VAL A 131 1.91 13.84 -7.24
C VAL A 131 0.46 13.78 -7.74
N MET A 132 -0.45 14.52 -7.11
CA MET A 132 -1.85 14.63 -7.56
C MET A 132 -1.97 15.22 -8.96
N ASP A 133 -1.23 16.30 -9.26
CA ASP A 133 -1.22 16.89 -10.60
C ASP A 133 -0.71 15.90 -11.66
N THR A 134 0.29 15.10 -11.30
CA THR A 134 0.80 14.01 -12.14
C THR A 134 -0.26 12.95 -12.39
N ALA A 135 -0.97 12.51 -11.36
CA ALA A 135 -2.06 11.54 -11.47
C ALA A 135 -3.15 12.02 -12.44
N VAL A 136 -3.54 13.31 -12.34
CA VAL A 136 -4.52 13.91 -13.26
C VAL A 136 -4.03 13.88 -14.72
N LEU A 137 -2.78 14.26 -14.96
CA LEU A 137 -2.21 14.25 -16.32
C LEU A 137 -2.09 12.84 -16.91
N LEU A 138 -1.91 11.83 -16.06
CA LEU A 138 -1.89 10.41 -16.46
C LEU A 138 -3.29 9.79 -16.57
N GLY A 139 -4.35 10.54 -16.24
CA GLY A 139 -5.72 10.03 -16.26
C GLY A 139 -6.03 9.03 -15.15
N VAL A 140 -5.24 9.03 -14.09
CA VAL A 140 -5.39 8.15 -12.92
C VAL A 140 -6.35 8.77 -11.92
N SER A 141 -7.19 7.97 -11.27
CA SER A 141 -8.25 8.46 -10.39
C SER A 141 -7.89 8.44 -8.90
N ALA A 142 -6.71 7.97 -8.54
CA ALA A 142 -6.29 7.85 -7.16
C ALA A 142 -4.82 8.20 -6.95
N VAL A 143 -4.51 8.70 -5.76
CA VAL A 143 -3.16 8.75 -5.20
C VAL A 143 -3.13 7.91 -3.93
N THR A 144 -1.97 7.33 -3.62
CA THR A 144 -1.76 6.50 -2.42
C THR A 144 -0.66 7.10 -1.54
N GLY A 145 -0.75 6.92 -0.23
CA GLY A 145 0.28 7.39 0.70
C GLY A 145 -0.09 7.19 2.16
N PHE A 146 0.72 7.74 3.07
CA PHE A 146 0.46 7.69 4.49
C PHE A 146 -0.21 8.98 5.01
N VAL A 147 -0.87 8.88 6.16
CA VAL A 147 -1.24 10.07 6.93
C VAL A 147 -0.01 10.57 7.69
N GLY A 148 0.71 9.66 8.31
CA GLY A 148 1.82 10.00 9.20
C GLY A 148 1.36 10.27 10.64
N ARG A 149 2.28 10.79 11.45
CA ARG A 149 2.03 11.12 12.84
C ARG A 149 3.05 12.15 13.35
N ASN A 150 2.57 13.16 14.03
CA ASN A 150 3.43 14.01 14.86
C ASN A 150 3.75 13.27 16.16
N GLN A 151 4.98 12.78 16.28
CA GLN A 151 5.43 11.94 17.39
C GLN A 151 5.48 12.69 18.74
N SER A 152 5.63 14.01 18.70
CA SER A 152 5.68 14.85 19.91
C SER A 152 4.30 15.11 20.55
N ARG A 153 3.22 14.65 19.89
CA ARG A 153 1.83 14.93 20.28
C ARG A 153 1.06 13.67 20.68
N SER A 154 0.06 13.86 21.53
CA SER A 154 -0.91 12.81 21.86
C SER A 154 -1.74 12.41 20.63
N MET A 155 -2.45 11.28 20.70
CA MET A 155 -3.35 10.85 19.63
C MET A 155 -4.46 11.87 19.37
N ASP A 156 -5.09 12.41 20.43
CA ASP A 156 -6.13 13.43 20.27
C ASP A 156 -5.61 14.69 19.55
N GLN A 157 -4.38 15.07 19.83
CA GLN A 157 -3.74 16.20 19.15
C GLN A 157 -3.39 15.85 17.69
N ASN A 158 -3.03 14.60 17.39
CA ASN A 158 -2.83 14.13 16.03
C ASN A 158 -4.12 14.12 15.21
N LEU A 159 -5.27 13.89 15.83
CA LEU A 159 -6.56 14.03 15.13
C LEU A 159 -6.84 15.50 14.76
N ILE A 160 -6.42 16.45 15.59
CA ILE A 160 -6.48 17.88 15.26
C ILE A 160 -5.48 18.20 14.13
N ASP A 161 -4.26 17.67 14.20
CA ASP A 161 -3.26 17.83 13.14
C ASP A 161 -3.74 17.24 11.80
N PHE A 162 -4.47 16.13 11.83
CA PHE A 162 -5.13 15.58 10.65
C PHE A 162 -6.18 16.55 10.08
N GLU A 163 -7.03 17.09 10.95
CA GLU A 163 -8.05 18.05 10.52
C GLU A 163 -7.43 19.31 9.90
N GLU A 164 -6.38 19.85 10.51
CA GLU A 164 -5.72 21.07 10.06
C GLU A 164 -4.75 20.86 8.88
N GLY A 165 -4.08 19.72 8.80
CA GLY A 165 -3.03 19.46 7.84
C GLY A 165 -3.44 18.51 6.69
N PHE A 166 -4.08 17.39 7.00
CA PHE A 166 -4.40 16.38 6.00
C PHE A 166 -5.71 16.65 5.27
N VAL A 167 -6.73 17.19 5.93
CA VAL A 167 -8.00 17.56 5.27
C VAL A 167 -7.79 18.53 4.10
N PRO A 168 -6.90 19.54 4.15
CA PRO A 168 -6.55 20.34 2.98
C PRO A 168 -6.00 19.52 1.80
N LEU A 169 -5.26 18.41 2.03
CA LEU A 169 -4.82 17.51 0.97
C LEU A 169 -6.00 16.75 0.36
N LEU A 170 -6.96 16.31 1.18
CA LEU A 170 -8.20 15.71 0.67
C LEU A 170 -9.02 16.70 -0.15
N GLN A 171 -9.03 17.98 0.22
CA GLN A 171 -9.66 19.02 -0.59
C GLN A 171 -8.93 19.20 -1.91
N ALA A 172 -7.60 19.20 -1.90
CA ALA A 172 -6.80 19.26 -3.13
C ALA A 172 -7.05 18.04 -4.06
N ALA A 173 -7.24 16.85 -3.47
CA ALA A 173 -7.63 15.65 -4.22
C ALA A 173 -9.05 15.81 -4.82
N LYS A 174 -10.02 16.32 -4.03
CA LYS A 174 -11.38 16.60 -4.50
C LYS A 174 -11.42 17.56 -5.67
N ASP A 175 -10.67 18.65 -5.59
CA ASP A 175 -10.60 19.67 -6.65
C ASP A 175 -10.06 19.11 -7.97
N ARG A 176 -9.35 17.97 -7.90
CA ARG A 176 -8.77 17.23 -9.02
C ARG A 176 -9.55 15.99 -9.44
N GLY A 177 -10.65 15.69 -8.76
CA GLY A 177 -11.45 14.48 -9.01
C GLY A 177 -10.75 13.19 -8.59
N LEU A 178 -9.81 13.26 -7.64
CA LEU A 178 -9.04 12.12 -7.15
C LEU A 178 -9.58 11.60 -5.82
N SER A 179 -9.37 10.32 -5.55
CA SER A 179 -9.38 9.75 -4.21
C SER A 179 -7.96 9.69 -3.64
N PHE A 180 -7.85 9.80 -2.32
CA PHE A 180 -6.61 9.56 -1.57
C PHE A 180 -6.75 8.23 -0.83
N ARG A 181 -5.98 7.24 -1.24
CA ARG A 181 -5.90 5.93 -0.61
C ARG A 181 -4.82 5.95 0.47
N VAL A 182 -5.21 5.86 1.71
CA VAL A 182 -4.26 5.82 2.83
C VAL A 182 -3.86 4.38 3.09
N GLU A 183 -2.58 4.08 2.98
CA GLU A 183 -2.06 2.81 3.43
C GLU A 183 -1.95 2.77 4.96
N GLN A 184 -2.37 1.67 5.55
CA GLN A 184 -2.45 1.52 7.00
C GLN A 184 -1.14 1.05 7.65
N CYS A 185 -0.02 1.11 6.95
CA CYS A 185 1.27 0.76 7.53
C CYS A 185 1.49 1.49 8.87
N PRO A 186 1.74 0.80 9.98
CA PRO A 186 2.01 1.45 11.26
C PRO A 186 3.35 2.18 11.30
N MET A 187 4.23 1.93 10.34
CA MET A 187 5.56 2.52 10.18
C MET A 187 6.42 2.45 11.45
N PRO A 188 6.52 1.29 12.10
CA PRO A 188 7.30 1.16 13.30
C PRO A 188 8.82 1.23 12.99
N GLY A 189 9.60 1.80 13.90
CA GLY A 189 11.07 1.83 13.79
C GLY A 189 11.67 2.83 12.81
N TRP A 190 10.88 3.61 12.12
CA TRP A 190 11.38 4.68 11.26
C TRP A 190 11.78 5.94 12.05
N THR A 191 11.23 6.08 13.23
CA THR A 191 11.71 7.06 14.20
C THR A 191 12.29 6.29 15.39
N PRO A 192 13.57 6.42 15.70
CA PRO A 192 14.15 5.73 16.84
C PRO A 192 13.52 6.18 18.15
N GLY A 193 13.01 5.25 18.89
CA GLY A 193 12.94 5.34 20.34
C GLY A 193 11.60 5.53 20.99
N ASP A 194 10.64 6.30 20.47
CA ASP A 194 9.63 6.77 21.40
C ASP A 194 8.20 6.30 21.11
N ASN A 195 7.80 6.17 19.87
CA ASN A 195 6.47 5.78 19.56
C ASN A 195 6.45 4.69 18.49
N PHE A 196 5.65 3.69 18.79
CA PHE A 196 5.58 2.48 18.03
C PHE A 196 4.95 2.69 16.66
N HIS A 197 3.97 3.57 16.55
CA HIS A 197 3.27 3.84 15.31
C HIS A 197 3.56 5.26 14.82
N ASN A 198 4.16 5.36 13.65
CA ASN A 198 4.45 6.64 12.97
C ASN A 198 3.36 7.04 11.98
N ASN A 199 2.27 6.27 11.91
CA ASN A 199 1.09 6.56 11.11
C ASN A 199 -0.14 6.35 11.99
N ILE A 200 -1.05 7.31 12.03
CA ILE A 200 -2.26 7.20 12.85
C ILE A 200 -3.32 6.28 12.21
N ALA A 201 -3.26 6.05 10.91
CA ALA A 201 -4.26 5.28 10.16
C ALA A 201 -4.00 3.76 10.18
N TYR A 202 -3.71 3.16 11.34
CA TYR A 202 -3.28 1.76 11.43
C TYR A 202 -4.37 0.77 11.90
N THR A 203 -5.57 1.22 12.21
CA THR A 203 -6.69 0.34 12.64
C THR A 203 -8.01 0.77 12.03
N PRO A 204 -8.98 -0.15 11.85
CA PRO A 204 -10.30 0.17 11.30
C PRO A 204 -11.05 1.24 12.09
N ALA A 205 -10.97 1.22 13.43
CA ALA A 205 -11.60 2.25 14.24
C ALA A 205 -11.02 3.64 13.99
N MET A 206 -9.70 3.71 13.76
CA MET A 206 -9.04 4.96 13.41
C MET A 206 -9.43 5.41 11.99
N TRP A 207 -9.53 4.49 11.02
CA TRP A 207 -9.99 4.85 9.67
C TRP A 207 -11.37 5.49 9.68
N ILE A 208 -12.30 4.91 10.47
CA ILE A 208 -13.64 5.49 10.67
C ILE A 208 -13.56 6.88 11.31
N ALA A 209 -12.72 7.06 12.32
CA ALA A 209 -12.55 8.36 12.97
C ALA A 209 -12.02 9.43 12.00
N LEU A 210 -10.99 9.09 11.20
CA LEU A 210 -10.42 9.99 10.20
C LEU A 210 -11.41 10.30 9.07
N HIS A 211 -12.15 9.29 8.60
CA HIS A 211 -13.21 9.49 7.61
C HIS A 211 -14.31 10.43 8.15
N ARG A 212 -14.78 10.24 9.38
CA ARG A 212 -15.78 11.13 10.00
C ARG A 212 -15.30 12.59 10.12
N ILE A 213 -13.99 12.78 10.38
CA ILE A 213 -13.39 14.13 10.31
C ILE A 213 -13.50 14.65 8.87
N SER A 214 -13.09 13.87 7.90
CA SER A 214 -13.14 14.23 6.47
C SER A 214 -14.57 14.53 5.99
N GLU A 215 -15.57 13.76 6.44
CA GLU A 215 -16.99 13.99 6.13
C GLU A 215 -17.47 15.37 6.64
N ARG A 216 -17.08 15.77 7.85
CA ARG A 216 -17.46 17.10 8.41
C ARG A 216 -16.98 18.27 7.54
N HIS A 217 -15.90 18.04 6.78
CA HIS A 217 -15.33 19.01 5.84
C HIS A 217 -15.80 18.80 4.39
N GLY A 218 -16.70 17.84 4.14
CA GLY A 218 -17.24 17.55 2.82
C GLY A 218 -16.23 16.88 1.87
N VAL A 219 -15.21 16.22 2.42
CA VAL A 219 -14.16 15.49 1.66
C VAL A 219 -14.08 14.01 2.05
N GLY A 220 -15.13 13.47 2.64
CA GLY A 220 -15.20 12.04 3.02
C GLY A 220 -15.07 11.10 1.82
N ASP A 221 -15.60 11.47 0.67
CA ASP A 221 -15.53 10.66 -0.55
C ASP A 221 -14.09 10.52 -1.09
N GLN A 222 -13.20 11.41 -0.71
CA GLN A 222 -11.80 11.37 -1.11
C GLN A 222 -10.96 10.48 -0.22
N PHE A 223 -11.36 10.27 1.05
CA PHE A 223 -10.63 9.43 1.99
C PHE A 223 -10.95 7.96 1.77
N ARG A 224 -9.97 7.18 1.38
CA ARG A 224 -10.03 5.73 1.19
C ARG A 224 -8.85 5.05 1.84
N ILE A 225 -8.90 3.73 1.94
CA ILE A 225 -7.84 2.89 2.50
C ILE A 225 -7.24 2.02 1.39
N HIS A 226 -5.93 2.00 1.33
CA HIS A 226 -5.14 1.00 0.63
C HIS A 226 -4.70 -0.05 1.65
N TYR A 227 -5.30 -1.23 1.60
CA TYR A 227 -5.12 -2.23 2.64
C TYR A 227 -3.94 -3.14 2.35
N ASP A 228 -2.96 -3.19 3.26
CA ASP A 228 -1.86 -4.16 3.24
C ASP A 228 -2.03 -5.17 4.40
N PRO A 229 -2.35 -6.44 4.10
CA PRO A 229 -2.53 -7.45 5.14
C PRO A 229 -1.26 -7.72 5.93
N SER A 230 -0.07 -7.51 5.36
CA SER A 230 1.19 -7.76 6.05
C SER A 230 1.34 -6.93 7.32
N HIS A 231 0.93 -5.68 7.28
CA HIS A 231 0.96 -4.80 8.45
C HIS A 231 -0.01 -5.21 9.53
N SER A 232 -1.20 -5.66 9.13
CA SER A 232 -2.23 -6.11 10.06
C SER A 232 -1.80 -7.36 10.81
N ILE A 233 -1.26 -8.38 10.11
CA ILE A 233 -0.81 -9.61 10.76
C ILE A 233 0.39 -9.38 11.68
N LEU A 234 1.27 -8.44 11.36
CA LEU A 234 2.38 -8.04 12.23
C LEU A 234 1.89 -7.41 13.55
N MET A 235 0.70 -6.82 13.54
CA MET A 235 0.02 -6.31 14.74
C MET A 235 -0.89 -7.36 15.42
N GLY A 236 -0.93 -8.59 14.90
CA GLY A 236 -1.82 -9.64 15.39
C GLY A 236 -3.30 -9.41 15.05
N GLN A 237 -3.58 -8.63 14.02
CA GLN A 237 -4.94 -8.36 13.53
C GLN A 237 -5.33 -9.36 12.45
N ASP A 238 -6.60 -9.75 12.44
CA ASP A 238 -7.19 -10.67 11.48
C ASP A 238 -7.98 -9.90 10.41
N THR A 239 -7.67 -10.14 9.13
CA THR A 239 -8.28 -9.44 8.00
C THR A 239 -9.79 -9.57 7.96
N ARG A 240 -10.32 -10.79 8.10
CA ARG A 240 -11.78 -11.02 8.04
C ARG A 240 -12.50 -10.29 9.16
N SER A 241 -11.96 -10.32 10.36
CA SER A 241 -12.52 -9.61 11.52
C SER A 241 -12.49 -8.09 11.32
N MET A 242 -11.43 -7.56 10.70
CA MET A 242 -11.34 -6.13 10.39
C MET A 242 -12.39 -5.72 9.35
N PHE A 243 -12.57 -6.50 8.29
CA PHE A 243 -13.57 -6.23 7.26
C PHE A 243 -14.99 -6.37 7.80
N GLN A 244 -15.23 -7.38 8.66
CA GLN A 244 -16.51 -7.54 9.33
C GLN A 244 -16.83 -6.34 10.23
N TYR A 245 -15.84 -5.86 10.99
CA TYR A 245 -16.01 -4.65 11.80
C TYR A 245 -16.39 -3.42 10.95
N LEU A 246 -15.71 -3.22 9.81
CA LEU A 246 -16.08 -2.14 8.89
C LEU A 246 -17.49 -2.30 8.33
N ALA A 247 -17.89 -3.53 7.99
CA ALA A 247 -19.24 -3.81 7.50
C ALA A 247 -20.30 -3.57 8.57
N ASP A 248 -20.07 -4.02 9.80
CA ASP A 248 -20.98 -3.82 10.94
C ASP A 248 -21.18 -2.34 11.27
N GLU A 249 -20.11 -1.55 11.14
CA GLU A 249 -20.15 -0.09 11.35
C GLU A 249 -20.65 0.69 10.12
N GLY A 250 -20.82 0.04 8.95
CA GLY A 250 -21.28 0.66 7.70
C GLY A 250 -20.20 1.44 6.95
N TYR A 251 -18.93 1.10 7.16
CA TYR A 251 -17.76 1.73 6.53
C TYR A 251 -16.96 0.80 5.61
N ASN A 252 -17.56 -0.29 5.17
CA ASN A 252 -16.92 -1.30 4.32
C ASN A 252 -16.60 -0.82 2.88
N PHE A 253 -17.02 0.38 2.52
CA PHE A 253 -16.64 1.08 1.29
C PHE A 253 -15.27 1.78 1.37
N LEU A 254 -14.65 1.83 2.55
CA LEU A 254 -13.39 2.56 2.73
C LEU A 254 -12.22 1.91 1.99
N ILE A 255 -12.17 0.58 1.93
CA ILE A 255 -11.07 -0.12 1.26
C ILE A 255 -11.30 -0.07 -0.25
N SER A 256 -10.34 0.46 -1.00
CA SER A 256 -10.45 0.63 -2.46
C SER A 256 -9.20 0.22 -3.25
N GLY A 257 -8.21 -0.36 -2.58
CA GLY A 257 -7.01 -0.95 -3.15
C GLY A 257 -6.34 -1.84 -2.11
N MET A 258 -5.51 -2.77 -2.56
CA MET A 258 -4.81 -3.70 -1.67
C MET A 258 -3.40 -3.96 -2.14
N HIS A 259 -2.45 -3.95 -1.21
CA HIS A 259 -1.17 -4.59 -1.40
C HIS A 259 -1.27 -6.10 -1.20
N VAL A 260 -0.44 -6.83 -1.91
CA VAL A 260 -0.28 -8.28 -1.77
C VAL A 260 1.14 -8.54 -1.31
N LYS A 261 1.28 -8.73 -0.01
CA LYS A 261 2.54 -8.90 0.67
C LYS A 261 2.37 -9.83 1.86
N GLY A 262 3.18 -10.87 1.93
CA GLY A 262 3.26 -11.76 3.08
C GLY A 262 4.33 -11.29 4.06
N GLN A 263 4.21 -11.69 5.32
CA GLN A 263 5.20 -11.41 6.36
C GLN A 263 5.43 -12.61 7.25
N VAL A 264 6.64 -12.72 7.78
CA VAL A 264 6.92 -13.64 8.88
C VAL A 264 6.70 -12.91 10.19
N VAL A 265 5.85 -13.45 11.03
CA VAL A 265 5.50 -12.85 12.31
C VAL A 265 6.30 -13.51 13.44
N ASP A 266 7.00 -12.71 14.25
CA ASP A 266 7.51 -13.20 15.54
C ASP A 266 6.46 -13.02 16.65
N PRO A 267 5.91 -14.13 17.17
CA PRO A 267 4.94 -14.07 18.26
C PRO A 267 5.48 -13.38 19.51
N ARG A 268 6.79 -13.40 19.73
CA ARG A 268 7.43 -12.72 20.88
C ARG A 268 7.38 -11.21 20.70
N GLY A 269 7.63 -10.73 19.46
CA GLY A 269 7.50 -9.32 19.12
C GLY A 269 6.07 -8.84 19.33
N VAL A 270 5.08 -9.59 18.83
CA VAL A 270 3.66 -9.27 19.05
C VAL A 270 3.35 -9.22 20.54
N SER A 271 3.80 -10.21 21.32
CA SER A 271 3.51 -10.27 22.75
C SER A 271 4.19 -9.17 23.57
N ALA A 272 5.42 -8.82 23.21
CA ALA A 272 6.21 -7.86 23.98
C ALA A 272 5.94 -6.39 23.56
N TRP A 273 5.66 -6.16 22.29
CA TRP A 273 5.62 -4.83 21.69
C TRP A 273 4.32 -4.53 20.95
N GLY A 274 3.43 -5.50 20.77
CA GLY A 274 2.25 -5.39 19.93
C GLY A 274 2.55 -5.40 18.44
N TYR A 275 3.78 -5.76 18.06
CA TYR A 275 4.23 -5.81 16.66
C TYR A 275 5.29 -6.89 16.44
N GLY A 276 5.11 -7.72 15.44
CA GLY A 276 5.89 -8.94 15.22
C GLY A 276 6.91 -8.90 14.10
N GLY A 277 7.34 -7.75 13.61
CA GLY A 277 8.31 -7.75 12.51
C GLY A 277 8.90 -6.42 12.08
N GLN A 278 9.56 -6.44 11.01
CA GLN A 278 10.19 -5.41 10.12
C GLN A 278 10.95 -4.21 10.73
N THR A 279 10.64 -3.79 11.91
CA THR A 279 11.15 -2.51 12.44
C THR A 279 12.62 -2.42 12.72
N VAL A 280 13.29 -3.51 12.56
CA VAL A 280 14.50 -3.77 13.25
C VAL A 280 15.75 -3.54 12.52
N GLN A 281 15.67 -3.61 11.28
CA GLN A 281 16.85 -3.75 10.45
C GLN A 281 17.31 -2.47 9.82
N ARG A 282 16.63 -1.40 10.10
CA ARG A 282 17.02 -0.11 9.57
C ARG A 282 18.45 0.29 9.96
N GLY A 283 18.92 -0.16 11.11
CA GLY A 283 20.30 0.08 11.52
C GLY A 283 21.35 -0.72 10.76
N ASP A 284 20.92 -1.82 10.14
CA ASP A 284 21.79 -2.73 9.40
C ASP A 284 21.75 -2.48 7.89
N TRP A 285 20.80 -1.68 7.42
CA TRP A 285 20.56 -1.46 5.99
C TRP A 285 21.71 -0.80 5.25
N ASP A 286 22.38 0.11 5.87
CA ASP A 286 23.47 0.89 5.27
C ASP A 286 24.82 0.56 5.87
N GLY A 287 24.89 -0.50 6.65
CA GLY A 287 26.11 -0.83 7.40
C GLY A 287 26.39 0.13 8.54
N ASP A 288 25.45 1.01 8.86
CA ASP A 288 25.57 1.88 10.01
C ASP A 288 25.54 1.06 11.28
N GLN A 289 26.58 1.20 12.04
CA GLN A 289 26.75 0.47 13.29
C GLN A 289 25.63 0.88 14.25
N VAL A 290 24.82 -0.08 14.62
CA VAL A 290 23.93 0.07 15.77
C VAL A 290 24.81 0.47 16.96
N SER A 291 24.58 1.66 17.51
CA SER A 291 25.32 2.12 18.68
C SER A 291 25.24 1.08 19.80
N ASP A 292 26.39 0.70 20.36
CA ASP A 292 26.44 -0.21 21.49
C ASP A 292 26.08 0.44 22.83
N ASP A 293 25.65 1.71 22.81
CA ASP A 293 25.20 2.41 24.00
C ASP A 293 23.91 1.76 24.55
N PRO A 294 23.99 1.10 25.72
CA PRO A 294 22.84 0.46 26.34
C PRO A 294 21.74 1.46 26.78
N ALA A 295 22.08 2.74 26.89
CA ALA A 295 21.11 3.79 27.20
C ALA A 295 20.26 4.19 25.97
N ASN A 296 20.65 3.77 24.78
CA ASN A 296 19.88 4.03 23.57
C ASN A 296 18.78 2.97 23.39
N LEU A 297 17.56 3.35 23.78
CA LEU A 297 16.37 2.49 23.68
C LEU A 297 16.10 2.02 22.24
N ALA A 298 16.42 2.84 21.25
CA ALA A 298 16.30 2.46 19.84
C ALA A 298 17.21 1.27 19.49
N ASN A 299 18.42 1.21 20.07
CA ASN A 299 19.30 0.07 19.89
C ASN A 299 18.83 -1.17 20.65
N ALA A 300 18.27 -1.00 21.84
CA ALA A 300 17.67 -2.10 22.57
C ALA A 300 16.50 -2.71 21.80
N TRP A 301 15.67 -1.87 21.20
CA TRP A 301 14.60 -2.27 20.31
C TRP A 301 15.15 -3.02 19.09
N LYS A 302 16.06 -2.45 18.35
CA LYS A 302 16.70 -3.06 17.18
C LYS A 302 17.34 -4.42 17.49
N LYS A 303 17.93 -4.59 18.64
CA LYS A 303 18.54 -5.88 19.07
C LYS A 303 17.51 -6.95 19.46
N GLN A 304 16.28 -6.57 19.75
CA GLN A 304 15.24 -7.51 20.16
C GLN A 304 14.40 -8.03 19.01
N THR A 305 14.60 -7.51 17.86
CA THR A 305 13.73 -7.85 16.78
C THR A 305 14.17 -9.03 16.00
N VAL A 306 13.32 -9.37 15.26
CA VAL A 306 12.98 -10.53 14.57
C VAL A 306 13.41 -10.43 13.16
N LEU A 307 13.83 -11.54 12.66
CA LEU A 307 14.12 -11.75 11.25
C LEU A 307 12.96 -11.28 10.39
N CYS A 308 13.22 -10.36 9.49
CA CYS A 308 12.32 -10.07 8.40
C CYS A 308 12.28 -11.25 7.44
N GLU A 309 11.23 -11.35 6.67
CA GLU A 309 11.03 -12.44 5.71
C GLU A 309 12.22 -12.69 4.78
N HIS A 310 12.90 -11.63 4.37
CA HIS A 310 14.05 -11.69 3.49
C HIS A 310 15.35 -12.15 4.15
N GLU A 311 15.39 -12.23 5.46
CA GLU A 311 16.52 -12.76 6.20
C GLU A 311 16.40 -14.23 6.53
N LEU A 312 15.24 -14.80 6.28
CA LEU A 312 15.07 -16.23 6.47
C LEU A 312 15.91 -16.99 5.43
N PRO A 313 16.88 -17.80 5.86
CA PRO A 313 17.72 -18.54 4.93
C PRO A 313 16.88 -19.38 3.98
N GLY A 314 17.05 -19.17 2.67
CA GLY A 314 16.50 -20.04 1.63
C GLY A 314 15.02 -19.86 1.31
N THR A 315 14.33 -18.86 1.88
CA THR A 315 12.89 -18.71 1.66
C THR A 315 12.55 -17.77 0.52
N ALA A 316 12.73 -16.49 0.67
CA ALA A 316 12.12 -15.55 -0.24
C ALA A 316 12.91 -15.26 -1.51
N ARG A 317 14.22 -15.43 -1.49
CA ARG A 317 15.08 -15.08 -2.65
C ARG A 317 14.98 -16.02 -3.83
N HIS A 318 14.50 -17.25 -3.63
CA HIS A 318 14.51 -18.30 -4.65
C HIS A 318 13.16 -18.99 -4.83
N ASP A 319 12.18 -18.66 -3.99
CA ASP A 319 10.84 -19.23 -4.09
C ASP A 319 9.80 -18.09 -4.03
N PRO A 320 9.25 -17.71 -5.19
CA PRO A 320 8.24 -16.65 -5.26
C PRO A 320 7.00 -16.96 -4.40
N LEU A 321 6.69 -18.24 -4.23
CA LEU A 321 5.54 -18.66 -3.42
C LEU A 321 5.83 -18.54 -1.94
N ALA A 322 7.09 -18.54 -1.50
CA ALA A 322 7.43 -18.39 -0.09
C ALA A 322 6.96 -17.04 0.48
N TYR A 323 6.96 -16.00 -0.33
CA TYR A 323 6.43 -14.69 0.05
C TYR A 323 4.92 -14.70 0.25
N LEU A 324 4.21 -15.26 -0.72
CA LEU A 324 2.75 -15.26 -0.73
C LEU A 324 2.17 -16.44 0.05
N GLN A 325 2.91 -17.54 0.14
CA GLN A 325 2.58 -18.69 0.97
C GLN A 325 2.97 -18.50 2.43
N ASN A 326 3.39 -17.33 2.83
CA ASN A 326 3.57 -17.06 4.23
C ASN A 326 2.30 -17.45 4.96
N ARG A 327 2.40 -18.47 5.84
CA ARG A 327 1.29 -19.12 6.52
C ARG A 327 0.51 -18.20 7.47
N THR A 328 0.94 -16.97 7.62
CA THR A 328 0.29 -15.96 8.42
C THR A 328 -0.85 -15.26 7.69
N VAL A 329 -0.93 -15.37 6.36
CA VAL A 329 -2.04 -14.86 5.56
C VAL A 329 -2.73 -16.03 4.86
N ASP A 330 -3.98 -16.27 5.17
CA ASP A 330 -4.85 -17.11 4.35
C ASP A 330 -5.34 -16.28 3.17
N TRP A 331 -4.59 -16.31 2.07
CA TRP A 331 -4.87 -15.51 0.88
C TRP A 331 -6.23 -15.82 0.25
N LEU A 332 -6.69 -17.07 0.34
CA LEU A 332 -7.99 -17.44 -0.19
C LEU A 332 -9.11 -16.83 0.66
N ASP A 333 -9.01 -16.95 1.98
CA ASP A 333 -9.98 -16.35 2.89
C ASP A 333 -9.92 -14.82 2.83
N HIS A 334 -8.74 -14.23 2.71
CA HIS A 334 -8.56 -12.80 2.52
C HIS A 334 -9.33 -12.28 1.29
N GLN A 335 -9.16 -12.92 0.13
CA GLN A 335 -9.85 -12.52 -1.11
C GLN A 335 -11.35 -12.81 -1.06
N LEU A 336 -11.73 -13.89 -0.40
CA LEU A 336 -13.13 -14.23 -0.19
C LEU A 336 -13.80 -13.23 0.77
N ALA A 337 -13.14 -12.87 1.85
CA ALA A 337 -13.63 -11.85 2.79
C ALA A 337 -13.82 -10.49 2.12
N ALA A 338 -12.91 -10.09 1.22
CA ALA A 338 -13.07 -8.87 0.46
C ALA A 338 -14.35 -8.88 -0.39
N ARG A 339 -14.65 -10.00 -1.04
CA ARG A 339 -15.85 -10.16 -1.88
C ARG A 339 -17.14 -10.25 -1.06
N GLU A 340 -17.08 -10.84 0.12
CA GLU A 340 -18.24 -11.04 0.99
C GLU A 340 -18.61 -9.79 1.80
N LEU A 341 -17.61 -9.01 2.23
CA LEU A 341 -17.78 -8.01 3.27
C LEU A 341 -17.59 -6.57 2.80
N LEU A 342 -16.80 -6.33 1.75
CA LEU A 342 -16.54 -4.97 1.28
C LEU A 342 -17.62 -4.50 0.29
N ASP A 343 -17.96 -3.22 0.37
CA ASP A 343 -18.86 -2.54 -0.59
C ASP A 343 -18.03 -1.81 -1.65
N VAL A 344 -17.40 -2.59 -2.52
CA VAL A 344 -16.53 -2.10 -3.58
C VAL A 344 -16.78 -2.83 -4.89
N ASP A 345 -16.49 -2.17 -5.99
CA ASP A 345 -16.41 -2.82 -7.28
C ASP A 345 -15.05 -3.51 -7.42
N VAL A 346 -15.03 -4.83 -7.28
CA VAL A 346 -13.80 -5.62 -7.35
C VAL A 346 -13.08 -5.47 -8.68
N ALA A 347 -13.78 -5.17 -9.77
CA ALA A 347 -13.15 -4.95 -11.07
C ALA A 347 -12.27 -3.68 -11.12
N THR A 348 -12.48 -2.76 -10.18
CA THR A 348 -11.72 -1.51 -10.07
C THR A 348 -10.76 -1.47 -8.89
N MET A 349 -10.75 -2.52 -8.06
CA MET A 349 -9.90 -2.60 -6.89
C MET A 349 -8.61 -3.36 -7.22
N PRO A 350 -7.46 -2.69 -7.35
CA PRO A 350 -6.22 -3.35 -7.71
C PRO A 350 -5.64 -4.16 -6.54
N LEU A 351 -5.04 -5.30 -6.89
CA LEU A 351 -4.19 -6.12 -6.04
C LEU A 351 -2.74 -5.87 -6.44
N ILE A 352 -2.02 -5.10 -5.67
CA ILE A 352 -0.67 -4.67 -6.00
C ILE A 352 0.36 -5.54 -5.28
N VAL A 353 1.11 -6.32 -6.03
CA VAL A 353 2.23 -7.08 -5.49
C VAL A 353 3.31 -6.12 -5.03
N GLU A 354 3.60 -6.17 -3.75
CA GLU A 354 4.66 -5.40 -3.11
C GLU A 354 5.69 -6.34 -2.50
N HIS A 355 6.93 -6.22 -2.95
CA HIS A 355 8.06 -6.91 -2.36
C HIS A 355 9.09 -5.89 -1.91
N GLU A 356 9.35 -5.88 -0.62
CA GLU A 356 10.43 -5.12 -0.05
C GLU A 356 11.65 -6.02 0.14
N TYR A 357 12.74 -5.64 -0.47
CA TYR A 357 14.02 -6.30 -0.27
C TYR A 357 14.92 -5.35 0.51
N PRO A 358 15.36 -5.70 1.72
CA PRO A 358 16.21 -4.81 2.48
C PRO A 358 17.56 -4.66 1.81
N ALA A 359 18.17 -3.55 2.03
CA ALA A 359 19.57 -3.18 1.88
C ALA A 359 20.31 -3.66 0.64
N ALA A 360 20.16 -4.90 0.25
CA ALA A 360 20.72 -5.42 -0.98
C ALA A 360 19.76 -5.10 -2.11
N ARG A 361 19.92 -3.97 -2.73
CA ARG A 361 19.22 -3.60 -3.96
C ARG A 361 19.47 -4.66 -5.00
N VAL A 362 18.41 -5.32 -5.42
CA VAL A 362 18.51 -6.43 -6.35
C VAL A 362 18.57 -5.87 -7.76
N GLN A 363 19.71 -6.07 -8.42
CA GLN A 363 19.92 -5.72 -9.84
C GLN A 363 19.83 -6.93 -10.77
N ASP A 364 19.69 -8.13 -10.21
CA ASP A 364 19.67 -9.37 -10.95
C ASP A 364 18.28 -9.65 -11.49
N LYS A 365 18.09 -9.42 -12.78
CA LYS A 365 16.83 -9.67 -13.49
C LYS A 365 16.45 -11.15 -13.48
N ASP A 366 17.44 -12.03 -13.60
CA ASP A 366 17.22 -13.48 -13.66
C ASP A 366 16.73 -14.03 -12.31
N LEU A 367 16.98 -13.29 -11.23
CA LEU A 367 16.48 -13.60 -9.90
C LEU A 367 15.12 -12.93 -9.64
N LEU A 368 15.02 -11.62 -9.86
CA LEU A 368 13.86 -10.83 -9.40
C LEU A 368 12.63 -11.04 -10.29
N LEU A 369 12.76 -11.05 -11.60
CA LEU A 369 11.60 -11.15 -12.48
C LEU A 369 10.82 -12.46 -12.32
N PRO A 370 11.46 -13.66 -12.20
CA PRO A 370 10.72 -14.88 -11.90
C PRO A 370 9.97 -14.85 -10.54
N ILE A 371 10.53 -14.20 -9.52
CA ILE A 371 9.89 -14.05 -8.21
C ILE A 371 8.62 -13.20 -8.36
N LEU A 372 8.71 -12.05 -9.02
CA LEU A 372 7.58 -11.16 -9.23
C LEU A 372 6.51 -11.79 -10.12
N SER A 373 6.91 -12.45 -11.22
CA SER A 373 5.99 -13.15 -12.12
C SER A 373 5.23 -14.26 -11.38
N GLY A 374 5.95 -15.07 -10.59
CA GLY A 374 5.31 -16.10 -9.76
C GLY A 374 4.33 -15.52 -8.73
N SER A 375 4.65 -14.36 -8.16
CA SER A 375 3.77 -13.68 -7.22
C SER A 375 2.51 -13.14 -7.89
N ILE A 376 2.62 -12.57 -9.08
CA ILE A 376 1.48 -12.11 -9.88
C ILE A 376 0.57 -13.29 -10.27
N ASP A 377 1.17 -14.37 -10.78
CA ASP A 377 0.42 -15.56 -11.17
C ASP A 377 -0.31 -16.18 -9.97
N PHE A 378 0.36 -16.30 -8.83
CA PHE A 378 -0.25 -16.81 -7.60
C PHE A 378 -1.43 -15.93 -7.17
N THR A 379 -1.25 -14.61 -7.12
CA THR A 379 -2.31 -13.65 -6.74
C THR A 379 -3.52 -13.80 -7.66
N ARG A 380 -3.30 -13.88 -8.96
CA ARG A 380 -4.37 -14.06 -9.96
C ARG A 380 -5.10 -15.40 -9.79
N HIS A 381 -4.38 -16.47 -9.45
CA HIS A 381 -5.01 -17.77 -9.19
C HIS A 381 -5.87 -17.74 -7.94
N ILE A 382 -5.40 -17.11 -6.87
CA ILE A 382 -6.17 -16.96 -5.63
C ILE A 382 -7.42 -16.11 -5.85
N ASP A 383 -7.30 -14.99 -6.57
CA ASP A 383 -8.45 -14.15 -6.88
C ASP A 383 -9.53 -14.89 -7.68
N ARG A 384 -9.12 -15.67 -8.69
CA ARG A 384 -10.02 -16.53 -9.46
C ARG A 384 -10.67 -17.61 -8.61
N ALA A 385 -9.92 -18.25 -7.72
CA ALA A 385 -10.45 -19.26 -6.82
C ALA A 385 -11.48 -18.66 -5.85
N ALA A 386 -11.19 -17.50 -5.26
CA ALA A 386 -12.12 -16.78 -4.39
C ALA A 386 -13.40 -16.36 -5.15
N ALA A 387 -13.26 -15.86 -6.37
CA ALA A 387 -14.40 -15.49 -7.21
C ALA A 387 -15.28 -16.71 -7.53
N ALA A 388 -14.69 -17.85 -7.84
CA ALA A 388 -15.43 -19.09 -8.11
C ALA A 388 -16.15 -19.61 -6.85
N MET A 389 -15.48 -19.56 -5.68
CA MET A 389 -16.11 -19.94 -4.40
C MET A 389 -17.27 -19.01 -4.05
N TYR A 390 -17.09 -17.70 -4.25
CA TYR A 390 -18.15 -16.73 -4.01
C TYR A 390 -19.35 -16.94 -4.95
N ALA A 391 -19.13 -17.22 -6.23
CA ALA A 391 -20.18 -17.57 -7.18
C ALA A 391 -20.97 -18.81 -6.73
N LEU A 392 -20.26 -19.86 -6.30
CA LEU A 392 -20.88 -21.09 -5.80
C LEU A 392 -21.73 -20.84 -4.54
N GLN A 393 -21.27 -20.01 -3.61
CA GLN A 393 -22.06 -19.60 -2.44
C GLN A 393 -23.36 -18.91 -2.88
N HIS A 394 -23.30 -18.02 -3.86
CA HIS A 394 -24.48 -17.37 -4.43
C HIS A 394 -25.48 -18.36 -4.99
N GLU A 395 -25.04 -19.33 -5.77
CA GLU A 395 -25.90 -20.35 -6.36
C GLU A 395 -26.58 -21.20 -5.28
N VAL A 396 -25.82 -21.64 -4.26
CA VAL A 396 -26.34 -22.43 -3.16
C VAL A 396 -27.39 -21.68 -2.34
N LEU A 397 -27.13 -20.42 -2.01
CA LEU A 397 -28.04 -19.56 -1.25
C LEU A 397 -29.30 -19.25 -2.05
N ALA A 398 -29.17 -18.94 -3.35
CA ALA A 398 -30.28 -18.70 -4.24
C ALA A 398 -31.20 -19.94 -4.38
N ALA A 399 -30.60 -21.13 -4.48
CA ALA A 399 -31.35 -22.40 -4.52
C ALA A 399 -32.14 -22.68 -3.24
N GLN A 400 -31.72 -22.12 -2.11
CA GLN A 400 -32.42 -22.21 -0.83
C GLN A 400 -33.43 -21.08 -0.59
N GLY A 401 -33.57 -20.18 -1.54
CA GLY A 401 -34.42 -18.98 -1.43
C GLY A 401 -33.90 -17.92 -0.47
N ILE A 402 -32.62 -18.01 -0.13
CA ILE A 402 -31.94 -17.03 0.71
C ILE A 402 -31.49 -15.87 -0.21
N PRO A 403 -31.88 -14.62 0.09
CA PRO A 403 -31.43 -13.48 -0.72
C PRO A 403 -29.93 -13.36 -0.67
N VAL A 404 -29.29 -13.41 -1.83
CA VAL A 404 -27.87 -13.12 -1.97
C VAL A 404 -27.73 -11.67 -2.37
N GLN A 405 -26.98 -10.93 -1.59
CA GLN A 405 -26.61 -9.57 -1.97
C GLN A 405 -25.38 -9.66 -2.87
N GLY A 406 -25.37 -8.96 -3.97
CA GLY A 406 -24.23 -8.96 -4.91
C GLY A 406 -22.98 -8.36 -4.28
N VAL A 407 -21.85 -8.57 -4.92
CA VAL A 407 -20.61 -7.85 -4.59
C VAL A 407 -20.91 -6.35 -4.51
N GLY A 408 -20.47 -5.70 -3.45
CA GLY A 408 -20.75 -4.29 -3.23
C GLY A 408 -22.10 -3.98 -2.58
N ARG A 409 -22.79 -4.95 -2.01
CA ARG A 409 -24.04 -4.73 -1.27
C ARG A 409 -23.97 -5.33 0.12
N GLN A 410 -24.59 -4.64 1.05
CA GLN A 410 -24.51 -4.88 2.50
C GLN A 410 -24.47 -6.36 2.89
N PRO A 411 -23.61 -6.71 3.88
CA PRO A 411 -23.50 -8.06 4.38
C PRO A 411 -24.81 -8.53 5.01
N PHE A 412 -24.95 -9.85 5.12
CA PHE A 412 -26.03 -10.48 5.84
C PHE A 412 -26.18 -9.87 7.23
N ARG A 413 -27.26 -9.16 7.48
CA ARG A 413 -27.73 -8.97 8.85
C ARG A 413 -28.55 -10.21 9.21
N SER A 414 -28.03 -10.96 10.17
CA SER A 414 -28.76 -12.06 10.81
C SER A 414 -30.07 -11.59 11.45
#